data_da8ee651bb1a3b24ad1a52a5b7939bad
#
_entry.id   da8ee651bb1a3b24ad1a52a5b7939bad
#
_cell.length_a   1.000
_cell.length_b   1.000
_cell.length_c   1.000
_cell.angle_alpha   90.00
_cell.angle_beta   90.00
_cell.angle_gamma   90.00
#
_symmetry.space_group_name_H-M   'P 1'
#
loop_
_entity.id
_entity.type
_entity.pdbx_description
1 polymer ?
#
loop_
_entity_poly.entity_id
_entity_poly.type
_entity_poly.pdbx_seq_one_letter_code
_entity_poly.pdbx_strand_id
1 'polypeptide(L)'
;DDIELHIGCDSQNFSKYTNYATTVLFHIGNTGCHFVYHKERLPKIEDMWTKLWGETTRSVNIANYLKEKGIKIDSIDLDFNSDENFKSNKLVSASVGFVESMGFKANVKPAILPAISAADMMC
;
A
#
# COMPACT_ATOMS: atom_id res chain seq x y z
N ASP A 1 -13.01 19.48 -4.52
CA ASP A 1 -12.09 19.92 -5.16
C ASP A 1 -10.68 19.35 -5.16
N ASP A 2 -9.68 19.93 -4.54
CA ASP A 2 -8.33 19.44 -4.71
C ASP A 2 -7.96 18.44 -3.61
N ILE A 3 -8.57 17.28 -3.67
CA ILE A 3 -8.24 16.21 -2.74
C ILE A 3 -7.41 15.16 -3.48
N GLU A 4 -6.19 14.93 -2.99
CA GLU A 4 -5.37 13.83 -3.46
C GLU A 4 -5.45 12.70 -2.45
N LEU A 5 -5.61 11.49 -2.95
CA LEU A 5 -5.77 10.34 -2.08
C LEU A 5 -4.83 9.23 -2.52
N HIS A 6 -4.04 8.75 -1.58
CA HIS A 6 -3.05 7.69 -1.80
C HIS A 6 -3.25 6.58 -0.79
N ILE A 7 -3.07 5.35 -1.22
CA ILE A 7 -3.25 4.19 -0.36
C ILE A 7 -1.95 3.41 -0.35
N GLY A 8 -1.55 2.98 0.83
CA GLY A 8 -0.37 2.14 0.97
C GLY A 8 -0.57 1.14 2.08
N CYS A 9 0.20 0.07 2.04
CA CYS A 9 0.16 -0.95 3.06
C CYS A 9 1.58 -1.40 3.33
N ASP A 10 1.90 -1.56 4.61
CA ASP A 10 3.19 -2.09 5.02
C ASP A 10 2.95 -3.26 5.95
N SER A 11 3.94 -4.13 6.06
CA SER A 11 3.81 -5.31 6.90
C SER A 11 5.08 -5.51 7.71
N GLN A 12 4.91 -6.09 8.88
CA GLN A 12 6.02 -6.39 9.77
C GLN A 12 5.82 -7.75 10.41
N ASN A 13 6.89 -8.54 10.41
CA ASN A 13 6.88 -9.83 11.08
C ASN A 13 7.42 -9.70 12.49
N PHE A 14 6.68 -10.28 13.43
CA PHE A 14 7.13 -10.45 14.81
C PHE A 14 7.36 -11.94 15.04
N SER A 15 7.65 -12.32 16.29
CA SER A 15 8.03 -13.71 16.53
C SER A 15 6.93 -14.69 16.20
N LYS A 16 5.67 -14.32 16.40
CA LYS A 16 4.54 -15.24 16.23
C LYS A 16 3.44 -14.73 15.32
N TYR A 17 3.56 -13.51 14.81
CA TYR A 17 2.49 -12.96 13.99
C TYR A 17 3.04 -11.95 12.99
N THR A 18 2.21 -11.64 12.01
CA THR A 18 2.47 -10.60 11.00
C THR A 18 1.44 -9.52 11.16
N ASN A 19 1.89 -8.27 11.22
CA ASN A 19 1.00 -7.11 11.22
C ASN A 19 0.99 -6.48 9.85
N TYR A 20 -0.20 -6.12 9.39
CA TYR A 20 -0.38 -5.28 8.22
C TYR A 20 -0.96 -3.95 8.67
N ALA A 21 -0.37 -2.87 8.20
CA ALA A 21 -0.91 -1.54 8.41
C ALA A 21 -1.27 -0.94 7.06
N THR A 22 -2.54 -0.75 6.81
CA THR A 22 -3.03 -0.17 5.57
C THR A 22 -3.41 1.27 5.85
N THR A 23 -2.87 2.20 5.08
CA THR A 23 -3.06 3.63 5.31
C THR A 23 -3.71 4.27 4.11
N VAL A 24 -4.71 5.09 4.37
CA VAL A 24 -5.29 5.98 3.37
C VAL A 24 -4.84 7.38 3.74
N LEU A 25 -4.01 7.96 2.89
CA LEU A 25 -3.50 9.31 3.08
C LEU A 25 -4.24 10.24 2.15
N PHE A 26 -4.81 11.31 2.68
CA PHE A 26 -5.46 12.29 1.83
C PHE A 26 -4.96 13.69 2.14
N HIS A 27 -4.80 14.44 1.07
CA HIS A 27 -4.24 15.78 1.08
C HIS A 27 -5.31 16.72 0.53
N ILE A 28 -5.68 17.71 1.32
CA ILE A 28 -6.76 18.63 0.94
C ILE A 28 -6.15 20.00 0.66
N GLY A 29 -5.97 20.30 -0.63
CA GLY A 29 -5.48 21.59 -1.06
C GLY A 29 -4.24 22.03 -0.27
N ASN A 30 -4.31 23.20 0.36
CA ASN A 30 -3.21 23.73 1.14
C ASN A 30 -3.36 23.49 2.63
N THR A 31 -4.37 22.74 3.05
CA THR A 31 -4.68 22.63 4.48
C THR A 31 -3.96 21.50 5.18
N GLY A 32 -3.16 20.72 4.46
CA GLY A 32 -2.32 19.69 5.06
C GLY A 32 -2.75 18.28 4.73
N CYS A 33 -2.05 17.34 5.35
CA CYS A 33 -2.28 15.91 5.13
C CYS A 33 -3.04 15.31 6.29
N HIS A 34 -3.94 14.40 5.96
CA HIS A 34 -4.66 13.60 6.95
C HIS A 34 -4.53 12.16 6.55
N PHE A 35 -4.57 11.26 7.53
CA PHE A 35 -4.56 9.86 7.20
C PHE A 35 -5.41 9.06 8.17
N VAL A 36 -5.96 7.97 7.67
CA VAL A 36 -6.61 6.96 8.48
C VAL A 36 -5.90 5.65 8.20
N TYR A 37 -5.85 4.79 9.18
CA TYR A 37 -5.16 3.54 9.02
C TYR A 37 -5.95 2.41 9.64
N HIS A 38 -5.66 1.21 9.15
CA HIS A 38 -6.24 -0.01 9.66
C HIS A 38 -5.13 -1.01 9.90
N LYS A 39 -5.07 -1.56 11.09
CA LYS A 39 -4.10 -2.59 11.43
C LYS A 39 -4.77 -3.94 11.50
N GLU A 40 -4.06 -4.94 11.01
CA GLU A 40 -4.55 -6.31 11.01
C GLU A 40 -3.44 -7.23 11.47
N ARG A 41 -3.76 -8.12 12.40
CA ARG A 41 -2.80 -9.11 12.90
C ARG A 41 -3.19 -10.48 12.40
N LEU A 42 -2.21 -11.19 11.83
CA LEU A 42 -2.41 -12.54 11.29
C LEU A 42 -1.35 -13.47 11.85
N PRO A 43 -1.58 -14.79 11.78
CA PRO A 43 -0.49 -15.72 12.06
C PRO A 43 0.71 -15.39 11.16
N LYS A 44 1.90 -15.65 11.67
CA LYS A 44 3.11 -15.25 10.98
C LYS A 44 3.17 -15.80 9.57
N ILE A 45 3.44 -14.91 8.63
CA ILE A 45 3.60 -15.26 7.21
C ILE A 45 5.10 -15.32 6.93
N GLU A 46 5.61 -16.52 6.72
CA GLU A 46 7.04 -16.72 6.54
C GLU A 46 7.49 -16.45 5.13
N ASP A 47 6.63 -16.73 4.16
CA ASP A 47 6.97 -16.55 2.76
C ASP A 47 6.91 -15.07 2.39
N MET A 48 8.06 -14.54 1.96
CA MET A 48 8.16 -13.12 1.63
C MET A 48 7.23 -12.74 0.48
N TRP A 49 7.08 -13.59 -0.52
CA TRP A 49 6.22 -13.30 -1.65
C TRP A 49 4.76 -13.13 -1.18
N THR A 50 4.29 -14.08 -0.37
CA THR A 50 2.92 -14.03 0.16
C THR A 50 2.72 -12.79 1.03
N LYS A 51 3.70 -12.48 1.85
CA LYS A 51 3.64 -11.30 2.73
C LYS A 51 3.52 -10.01 1.92
N LEU A 52 4.37 -9.84 0.92
CA LEU A 52 4.37 -8.61 0.12
C LEU A 52 3.17 -8.55 -0.81
N TRP A 53 2.75 -9.68 -1.36
CA TRP A 53 1.54 -9.72 -2.16
C TRP A 53 0.32 -9.34 -1.32
N GLY A 54 0.33 -9.71 -0.05
CA GLY A 54 -0.70 -9.31 0.90
C GLY A 54 -0.79 -7.80 1.07
N GLU A 55 0.34 -7.11 1.03
CA GLU A 55 0.33 -5.64 1.09
C GLU A 55 -0.40 -5.06 -0.12
N THR A 56 -0.08 -5.59 -1.30
CA THR A 56 -0.70 -5.12 -2.54
C THR A 56 -2.20 -5.38 -2.55
N THR A 57 -2.63 -6.57 -2.17
CA THR A 57 -4.05 -6.91 -2.20
C THR A 57 -4.84 -6.11 -1.21
N ARG A 58 -4.29 -5.82 -0.03
CA ARG A 58 -4.98 -4.99 0.95
C ARG A 58 -5.16 -3.57 0.46
N SER A 59 -4.14 -3.01 -0.18
CA SER A 59 -4.24 -1.67 -0.76
C SER A 59 -5.31 -1.63 -1.85
N VAL A 60 -5.33 -2.61 -2.73
CA VAL A 60 -6.31 -2.66 -3.81
C VAL A 60 -7.72 -2.85 -3.27
N ASN A 61 -7.89 -3.67 -2.24
CA ASN A 61 -9.21 -3.89 -1.65
C ASN A 61 -9.78 -2.61 -1.06
N ILE A 62 -8.96 -1.84 -0.35
CA ILE A 62 -9.38 -0.55 0.20
C ILE A 62 -9.70 0.42 -0.94
N ALA A 63 -8.86 0.44 -1.97
CA ALA A 63 -9.08 1.32 -3.12
C ALA A 63 -10.39 1.01 -3.82
N ASN A 64 -10.68 -0.26 -4.03
CA ASN A 64 -11.95 -0.66 -4.64
C ASN A 64 -13.13 -0.27 -3.79
N TYR A 65 -13.03 -0.47 -2.49
CA TYR A 65 -14.10 -0.09 -1.57
C TYR A 65 -14.40 1.41 -1.68
N LEU A 66 -13.36 2.23 -1.65
CA LEU A 66 -13.53 3.68 -1.73
C LEU A 66 -14.04 4.10 -3.11
N LYS A 67 -13.56 3.44 -4.16
CA LYS A 67 -14.03 3.74 -5.51
C LYS A 67 -15.52 3.46 -5.65
N GLU A 68 -16.03 2.39 -5.04
CA GLU A 68 -17.44 2.07 -5.05
C GLU A 68 -18.26 3.12 -4.31
N LYS A 69 -17.66 3.84 -3.39
CA LYS A 69 -18.32 4.95 -2.68
C LYS A 69 -18.21 6.27 -3.43
N GLY A 70 -17.67 6.25 -4.63
CA GLY A 70 -17.54 7.45 -5.45
C GLY A 70 -16.31 8.27 -5.15
N ILE A 71 -15.34 7.72 -4.43
CA ILE A 71 -14.12 8.43 -4.07
C ILE A 71 -13.01 8.11 -5.08
N LYS A 72 -12.37 9.16 -5.59
CA LYS A 72 -11.28 9.01 -6.55
C LYS A 72 -9.99 8.66 -5.83
N ILE A 73 -9.29 7.65 -6.34
CA ILE A 73 -7.99 7.23 -5.81
C ILE A 73 -6.93 7.72 -6.78
N ASP A 74 -5.97 8.50 -6.28
CA ASP A 74 -4.91 9.04 -7.14
C ASP A 74 -3.80 8.04 -7.36
N SER A 75 -3.43 7.27 -6.34
CA SER A 75 -2.40 6.25 -6.52
C SER A 75 -2.46 5.23 -5.41
N ILE A 76 -1.89 4.06 -5.71
CA ILE A 76 -1.57 3.04 -4.71
C ILE A 76 -0.06 2.98 -4.62
N ASP A 77 0.47 3.16 -3.42
CA ASP A 77 1.90 3.17 -3.20
C ASP A 77 2.39 1.77 -2.83
N LEU A 78 3.42 1.32 -3.53
CA LEU A 78 3.99 -0.01 -3.33
C LEU A 78 5.42 0.13 -2.86
N ASP A 79 5.71 -0.37 -1.66
CA ASP A 79 7.04 -0.27 -1.07
C ASP A 79 7.80 -1.57 -1.26
N PHE A 80 8.31 -1.76 -2.47
CA PHE A 80 9.14 -2.92 -2.76
C PHE A 80 10.56 -2.45 -2.97
N ASN A 81 11.46 -3.05 -2.23
CA ASN A 81 12.86 -2.72 -2.35
C ASN A 81 13.44 -3.52 -3.50
N SER A 82 13.45 -2.90 -4.68
CA SER A 82 13.84 -3.58 -5.90
C SER A 82 15.33 -3.88 -5.97
N ASP A 83 16.11 -3.32 -5.05
CA ASP A 83 17.56 -3.52 -5.09
C ASP A 83 18.00 -4.82 -4.45
N GLU A 84 17.16 -5.45 -3.67
CA GLU A 84 17.63 -6.44 -2.76
C GLU A 84 17.68 -7.83 -3.29
N ASN A 85 16.81 -8.20 -4.17
CA ASN A 85 16.99 -9.48 -4.76
C ASN A 85 16.05 -9.66 -5.94
N PHE A 86 16.35 -10.67 -6.66
CA PHE A 86 15.74 -11.05 -7.89
C PHE A 86 14.24 -11.34 -7.77
N LYS A 87 13.82 -11.91 -6.63
CA LYS A 87 12.42 -12.25 -6.45
C LYS A 87 11.55 -11.02 -6.33
N SER A 88 12.08 -9.96 -5.72
CA SER A 88 11.34 -8.72 -5.55
C SER A 88 10.98 -8.07 -6.87
N ASN A 89 11.87 -8.18 -7.87
CA ASN A 89 11.60 -7.55 -9.17
C ASN A 89 10.39 -8.15 -9.86
N LYS A 90 10.25 -9.48 -9.80
CA LYS A 90 9.09 -10.14 -10.38
C LYS A 90 7.81 -9.75 -9.64
N LEU A 91 7.89 -9.68 -8.33
CA LEU A 91 6.76 -9.30 -7.50
C LEU A 91 6.35 -7.85 -7.78
N VAL A 92 7.33 -6.96 -7.96
CA VAL A 92 7.04 -5.57 -8.30
C VAL A 92 6.25 -5.50 -9.60
N SER A 93 6.71 -6.18 -10.65
CA SER A 93 6.02 -6.18 -11.93
C SER A 93 4.61 -6.73 -11.82
N ALA A 94 4.45 -7.85 -11.09
CA ALA A 94 3.14 -8.45 -10.92
C ALA A 94 2.20 -7.53 -10.14
N SER A 95 2.72 -6.87 -9.10
CA SER A 95 1.91 -5.97 -8.28
C SER A 95 1.50 -4.73 -9.04
N VAL A 96 2.41 -4.13 -9.79
CA VAL A 96 2.10 -2.98 -10.61
C VAL A 96 1.02 -3.35 -11.65
N GLY A 97 1.21 -4.49 -12.31
CA GLY A 97 0.23 -4.97 -13.28
C GLY A 97 -1.15 -5.18 -12.66
N PHE A 98 -1.18 -5.75 -11.47
CA PHE A 98 -2.44 -5.99 -10.78
C PHE A 98 -3.13 -4.67 -10.43
N VAL A 99 -2.39 -3.73 -9.86
CA VAL A 99 -2.93 -2.42 -9.50
C VAL A 99 -3.47 -1.71 -10.73
N GLU A 100 -2.72 -1.72 -11.81
CA GLU A 100 -3.14 -1.05 -13.04
C GLU A 100 -4.32 -1.74 -13.69
N SER A 101 -4.38 -3.06 -13.61
CA SER A 101 -5.53 -3.79 -14.16
C SER A 101 -6.82 -3.48 -13.45
N MET A 102 -6.73 -3.03 -12.20
CA MET A 102 -7.90 -2.63 -11.42
C MET A 102 -8.26 -1.15 -11.64
N GLY A 103 -7.52 -0.47 -12.49
CA GLY A 103 -7.82 0.91 -12.86
C GLY A 103 -7.15 1.96 -11.97
N PHE A 104 -6.11 1.58 -11.23
CA PHE A 104 -5.41 2.51 -10.35
C PHE A 104 -3.99 2.74 -10.82
N LYS A 105 -3.42 3.86 -10.41
CA LYS A 105 -2.03 4.17 -10.69
C LYS A 105 -1.16 3.59 -9.58
N ALA A 106 -0.09 2.92 -9.95
CA ALA A 106 0.86 2.36 -9.00
C ALA A 106 2.08 3.27 -8.91
N ASN A 107 2.49 3.62 -7.68
CA ASN A 107 3.74 4.31 -7.42
C ASN A 107 4.69 3.35 -6.72
N VAL A 108 5.89 3.22 -7.25
CA VAL A 108 6.90 2.30 -6.72
C VAL A 108 8.16 3.09 -6.43
N LYS A 109 8.94 2.69 -5.43
CA LYS A 109 10.24 3.31 -5.17
C LYS A 109 11.08 3.33 -6.44
N PRO A 110 11.86 4.38 -6.67
CA PRO A 110 12.25 5.43 -5.73
C PRO A 110 11.34 6.65 -5.69
N ALA A 111 10.14 6.58 -6.25
CA ALA A 111 9.22 7.71 -6.19
C ALA A 111 8.84 8.00 -4.74
N ILE A 112 8.28 9.20 -4.50
CA ILE A 112 7.80 9.57 -3.18
C ILE A 112 6.58 8.70 -2.84
N LEU A 113 6.61 8.06 -1.65
CA LEU A 113 5.56 7.15 -1.23
C LEU A 113 4.95 7.60 0.10
N PRO A 114 4.10 8.64 0.07
CA PRO A 114 3.59 9.22 1.32
C PRO A 114 2.74 8.27 2.15
N ALA A 115 1.92 7.44 1.52
CA ALA A 115 1.07 6.51 2.28
C ALA A 115 1.90 5.40 2.91
N ILE A 116 2.95 4.95 2.24
CA ILE A 116 3.84 3.94 2.78
C ILE A 116 4.61 4.48 3.98
N SER A 117 5.07 5.73 3.92
CA SER A 117 5.75 6.35 5.05
C SER A 117 4.84 6.42 6.26
N ALA A 118 3.57 6.78 6.07
CA ALA A 118 2.60 6.81 7.16
C ALA A 118 2.34 5.41 7.70
N ALA A 119 2.23 4.41 6.82
CA ALA A 119 2.01 3.02 7.23
C ALA A 119 3.19 2.51 8.05
N ASP A 120 4.41 2.85 7.66
CA ASP A 120 5.63 2.48 8.37
C ASP A 120 5.59 2.98 9.81
N MET A 121 5.13 4.20 10.01
CA MET A 121 5.02 4.77 11.35
C MET A 121 3.98 4.07 12.19
N MET A 122 3.00 3.45 11.58
CA MET A 122 1.92 2.75 12.30
C MET A 122 2.31 1.33 12.66
N CYS A 123 3.23 0.74 11.96
CA CYS A 123 3.70 -0.60 12.26
C CYS A 123 4.73 -0.59 13.36
#